data_a0b4382b4145ca38d63eb94f955f9222
#
_entry.id   a0b4382b4145ca38d63eb94f955f9222
#
_cell.length_a   1.000
_cell.length_b   1.000
_cell.length_c   1.000
_cell.angle_alpha   90.00
_cell.angle_beta   90.00
_cell.angle_gamma   90.00
#
_symmetry.space_group_name_H-M   'P 1'
#
loop_
_entity.id
_entity.type
_entity.pdbx_description
1 polymer ?
#
loop_
_entity_poly.entity_id
_entity_poly.type
_entity_poly.pdbx_seq_one_letter_code
_entity_poly.pdbx_strand_id
1 'polypeptide(L)'
;PSPEHEASTLAEDAAGEPVELHCTVDEPTAAYVFKTVADPFVGKLSYLRVVSGKVTAGEPLTNARTGDVEKISKPLTVIGKKQVDSDGIIAGDIGAVAKLVSAKTGDTLCDAERVVKLPAPVFPKPSLFMAVTVAKKGDEGKISSALARLMEEDPTLSYENNAETHQQVIGGLGEQHLDVVKAKLKNKFGVEIGLE
;
A
#
# COMPACT_ATOMS: atom_id res chain seq x y z
N PRO A 1 18.96 19.70 1.09
CA PRO A 1 19.95 18.78 0.52
C PRO A 1 19.26 17.74 -0.34
N SER A 2 19.94 17.25 -1.39
CA SER A 2 19.44 16.12 -2.18
C SER A 2 19.58 14.82 -1.37
N PRO A 3 18.71 13.81 -1.56
CA PRO A 3 18.88 12.50 -0.96
C PRO A 3 20.23 11.84 -1.23
N GLU A 4 20.90 12.17 -2.32
CA GLU A 4 22.25 11.72 -2.67
C GLU A 4 23.33 12.19 -1.68
N HIS A 5 23.05 13.25 -0.94
CA HIS A 5 23.99 13.84 0.04
C HIS A 5 23.64 13.45 1.48
N GLU A 6 22.62 12.60 1.67
CA GLU A 6 22.27 12.08 2.97
C GLU A 6 23.09 10.83 3.30
N ALA A 7 23.11 10.48 4.61
CA ALA A 7 23.73 9.24 5.05
C ALA A 7 23.00 8.03 4.43
N SER A 8 23.69 6.88 4.39
CA SER A 8 23.10 5.61 3.95
C SER A 8 21.81 5.27 4.72
N THR A 9 20.92 4.56 4.07
CA THR A 9 19.69 4.04 4.70
C THR A 9 19.95 2.61 5.17
N LEU A 10 19.66 2.33 6.45
CA LEU A 10 19.78 0.97 7.00
C LEU A 10 18.59 0.12 6.61
N ALA A 11 18.87 -1.09 6.16
CA ALA A 11 17.93 -2.18 5.88
C ALA A 11 18.44 -3.45 6.52
N GLU A 12 17.64 -4.51 6.51
CA GLU A 12 18.01 -5.87 6.92
C GLU A 12 18.08 -6.76 5.68
N ASP A 13 19.05 -7.65 5.61
CA ASP A 13 19.10 -8.68 4.58
C ASP A 13 18.17 -9.87 4.91
N ALA A 14 18.20 -10.92 4.10
CA ALA A 14 17.39 -12.13 4.30
C ALA A 14 17.76 -12.91 5.57
N ALA A 15 18.96 -12.70 6.12
CA ALA A 15 19.42 -13.30 7.37
C ALA A 15 19.09 -12.44 8.60
N GLY A 16 18.59 -11.22 8.39
CA GLY A 16 18.32 -10.22 9.44
C GLY A 16 19.53 -9.38 9.83
N GLU A 17 20.62 -9.45 9.04
CA GLU A 17 21.82 -8.65 9.29
C GLU A 17 21.66 -7.25 8.68
N PRO A 18 22.21 -6.22 9.33
CA PRO A 18 22.10 -4.83 8.86
C PRO A 18 22.91 -4.63 7.58
N VAL A 19 22.27 -4.01 6.60
CA VAL A 19 22.84 -3.63 5.30
C VAL A 19 22.63 -2.15 5.06
N GLU A 20 23.69 -1.47 4.63
CA GLU A 20 23.60 -0.07 4.20
C GLU A 20 23.23 0.03 2.72
N LEU A 21 22.24 0.87 2.42
CA LEU A 21 21.79 1.21 1.08
C LEU A 21 22.19 2.66 0.78
N HIS A 22 22.83 2.90 -0.36
CA HIS A 22 23.20 4.22 -0.79
C HIS A 22 22.25 4.75 -1.87
N CYS A 23 21.99 6.03 -1.84
CA CYS A 23 21.11 6.68 -2.81
C CYS A 23 21.85 6.88 -4.15
N THR A 24 22.07 5.78 -4.86
CA THR A 24 22.70 5.74 -6.18
C THR A 24 21.97 4.80 -7.13
N VAL A 25 22.01 5.09 -8.42
CA VAL A 25 21.41 4.27 -9.48
C VAL A 25 22.22 3.02 -9.81
N ASP A 26 23.48 2.96 -9.39
CA ASP A 26 24.41 1.88 -9.70
C ASP A 26 24.29 0.69 -8.72
N GLU A 27 23.56 0.85 -7.61
CA GLU A 27 23.24 -0.24 -6.69
C GLU A 27 22.02 -1.04 -7.14
N PRO A 28 21.88 -2.31 -6.70
CA PRO A 28 20.66 -3.08 -6.87
C PRO A 28 19.44 -2.33 -6.33
N THR A 29 18.31 -2.50 -7.01
CA THR A 29 17.08 -1.78 -6.69
C THR A 29 16.54 -2.15 -5.30
N ALA A 30 16.22 -1.13 -4.50
CA ALA A 30 15.40 -1.25 -3.30
C ALA A 30 14.40 -0.09 -3.25
N ALA A 31 13.12 -0.41 -3.31
CA ALA A 31 12.03 0.55 -3.33
C ALA A 31 11.05 0.27 -2.17
N TYR A 32 10.73 1.32 -1.43
CA TYR A 32 9.84 1.24 -0.26
C TYR A 32 8.43 1.69 -0.63
N VAL A 33 7.43 0.83 -0.37
CA VAL A 33 6.01 1.16 -0.56
C VAL A 33 5.52 1.93 0.67
N PHE A 34 5.48 3.24 0.59
CA PHE A 34 5.09 4.06 1.75
C PHE A 34 3.60 4.40 1.80
N LYS A 35 2.87 4.22 0.68
CA LYS A 35 1.43 4.51 0.60
C LYS A 35 0.75 3.69 -0.48
N THR A 36 -0.46 3.23 -0.21
CA THR A 36 -1.36 2.61 -1.20
C THR A 36 -2.66 3.42 -1.29
N VAL A 37 -3.17 3.60 -2.49
CA VAL A 37 -4.43 4.30 -2.76
C VAL A 37 -5.30 3.45 -3.66
N ALA A 38 -6.58 3.31 -3.32
CA ALA A 38 -7.58 2.73 -4.19
C ALA A 38 -8.06 3.80 -5.18
N ASP A 39 -7.45 3.84 -6.36
CA ASP A 39 -7.82 4.76 -7.44
C ASP A 39 -9.04 4.20 -8.19
N PRO A 40 -10.08 5.02 -8.49
CA PRO A 40 -11.28 4.55 -9.19
C PRO A 40 -11.03 4.06 -10.62
N PHE A 41 -9.98 4.57 -11.28
CA PHE A 41 -9.69 4.29 -12.69
C PHE A 41 -8.59 3.25 -12.87
N VAL A 42 -7.51 3.37 -12.11
CA VAL A 42 -6.33 2.53 -12.24
C VAL A 42 -6.38 1.32 -11.29
N GLY A 43 -7.24 1.37 -10.28
CA GLY A 43 -7.34 0.38 -9.22
C GLY A 43 -6.32 0.64 -8.10
N LYS A 44 -5.55 -0.37 -7.71
CA LYS A 44 -4.52 -0.23 -6.69
C LYS A 44 -3.33 0.56 -7.24
N LEU A 45 -3.04 1.69 -6.62
CA LEU A 45 -1.88 2.54 -6.91
C LEU A 45 -0.96 2.55 -5.70
N SER A 46 0.26 2.05 -5.86
CA SER A 46 1.28 1.99 -4.80
C SER A 46 2.32 3.07 -5.04
N TYR A 47 2.51 3.93 -4.05
CA TYR A 47 3.54 4.97 -4.06
C TYR A 47 4.85 4.41 -3.50
N LEU A 48 5.91 4.61 -4.25
CA LEU A 48 7.24 4.11 -3.95
C LEU A 48 8.20 5.27 -3.70
N ARG A 49 9.07 5.11 -2.70
CA ARG A 49 10.34 5.82 -2.59
C ARG A 49 11.45 4.85 -2.98
N VAL A 50 12.20 5.16 -4.02
CA VAL A 50 13.36 4.35 -4.41
C VAL A 50 14.53 4.77 -3.54
N VAL A 51 15.07 3.83 -2.78
CA VAL A 51 16.19 4.06 -1.85
C VAL A 51 17.52 3.86 -2.56
N SER A 52 17.63 2.81 -3.36
CA SER A 52 18.78 2.50 -4.21
C SER A 52 18.34 1.97 -5.56
N GLY A 53 19.18 2.08 -6.56
CA GLY A 53 18.90 1.56 -7.91
C GLY A 53 17.88 2.39 -8.68
N LYS A 54 17.08 1.71 -9.49
CA LYS A 54 16.09 2.31 -10.38
C LYS A 54 14.93 1.35 -10.62
N VAL A 55 13.71 1.82 -10.51
CA VAL A 55 12.49 1.06 -10.85
C VAL A 55 12.08 1.37 -12.27
N THR A 56 12.03 0.36 -13.15
CA THR A 56 11.68 0.50 -14.57
C THR A 56 10.48 -0.36 -14.97
N ALA A 57 9.84 -0.03 -16.10
CA ALA A 57 8.70 -0.79 -16.60
C ALA A 57 9.12 -2.20 -17.06
N GLY A 58 8.33 -3.20 -16.66
CA GLY A 58 8.55 -4.60 -17.02
C GLY A 58 9.55 -5.34 -16.13
N GLU A 59 10.26 -4.64 -15.27
CA GLU A 59 11.22 -5.20 -14.33
C GLU A 59 10.52 -6.09 -13.30
N PRO A 60 11.04 -7.30 -13.01
CA PRO A 60 10.56 -8.11 -11.91
C PRO A 60 11.27 -7.68 -10.62
N LEU A 61 10.51 -7.30 -9.58
CA LEU A 61 11.05 -7.03 -8.25
C LEU A 61 10.45 -8.01 -7.25
N THR A 62 11.26 -8.45 -6.31
CA THR A 62 10.85 -9.36 -5.23
C THR A 62 10.30 -8.57 -4.07
N ASN A 63 9.12 -8.93 -3.58
CA ASN A 63 8.59 -8.42 -2.32
C ASN A 63 9.32 -9.11 -1.16
N ALA A 64 10.13 -8.37 -0.42
CA ALA A 64 10.95 -8.91 0.66
C ALA A 64 10.15 -9.58 1.79
N ARG A 65 8.87 -9.21 1.99
CA ARG A 65 8.01 -9.80 3.02
C ARG A 65 7.42 -11.14 2.60
N THR A 66 6.97 -11.28 1.34
CA THR A 66 6.23 -12.47 0.86
C THR A 66 7.08 -13.41 0.02
N GLY A 67 8.19 -12.92 -0.55
CA GLY A 67 8.98 -13.63 -1.55
C GLY A 67 8.36 -13.63 -2.96
N ASP A 68 7.18 -13.02 -3.13
CA ASP A 68 6.51 -12.97 -4.42
C ASP A 68 7.23 -12.02 -5.37
N VAL A 69 7.20 -12.37 -6.66
CA VAL A 69 7.73 -11.51 -7.72
C VAL A 69 6.62 -10.61 -8.25
N GLU A 70 6.82 -9.31 -8.12
CA GLU A 70 5.96 -8.26 -8.67
C GLU A 70 6.50 -7.78 -10.01
N LYS A 71 5.68 -7.86 -11.05
CA LYS A 71 6.03 -7.27 -12.34
C LYS A 71 5.65 -5.79 -12.36
N ILE A 72 6.65 -4.93 -12.46
CA ILE A 72 6.43 -3.49 -12.46
C ILE A 72 5.69 -3.06 -13.72
N SER A 73 4.51 -2.46 -13.56
CA SER A 73 3.83 -1.75 -14.65
C SER A 73 4.60 -0.47 -14.99
N LYS A 74 4.15 0.27 -15.99
CA LYS A 74 4.79 1.56 -16.31
C LYS A 74 4.77 2.48 -15.09
N PRO A 75 5.95 2.97 -14.62
CA PRO A 75 6.01 3.90 -13.50
C PRO A 75 5.31 5.22 -13.82
N LEU A 76 4.81 5.89 -12.79
CA LEU A 76 4.07 7.14 -12.89
C LEU A 76 4.71 8.22 -12.00
N THR A 77 4.86 9.41 -12.55
CA THR A 77 5.07 10.62 -11.76
C THR A 77 3.72 11.22 -11.41
N VAL A 78 3.47 11.50 -10.13
CA VAL A 78 2.18 12.02 -9.65
C VAL A 78 2.33 13.46 -9.18
N ILE A 79 1.59 14.37 -9.81
CA ILE A 79 1.58 15.80 -9.50
C ILE A 79 0.14 16.21 -9.15
N GLY A 80 -0.17 16.25 -7.86
CA GLY A 80 -1.54 16.44 -7.38
C GLY A 80 -2.46 15.30 -7.86
N LYS A 81 -3.44 15.63 -8.71
CA LYS A 81 -4.35 14.63 -9.32
C LYS A 81 -3.86 14.09 -10.66
N LYS A 82 -2.81 14.70 -11.23
CA LYS A 82 -2.30 14.32 -12.55
C LYS A 82 -1.29 13.18 -12.42
N GLN A 83 -1.51 12.12 -13.17
CA GLN A 83 -0.61 10.99 -13.31
C GLN A 83 0.02 11.06 -14.70
N VAL A 84 1.34 11.05 -14.75
CA VAL A 84 2.11 11.13 -16.00
C VAL A 84 3.03 9.93 -16.07
N ASP A 85 3.05 9.27 -17.22
CA ASP A 85 3.95 8.16 -17.47
C ASP A 85 5.42 8.60 -17.33
N SER A 86 6.21 7.77 -16.68
CA SER A 86 7.65 7.95 -16.50
C SER A 86 8.42 6.75 -17.07
N ASP A 87 9.62 6.99 -17.55
CA ASP A 87 10.52 5.91 -18.01
C ASP A 87 11.17 5.14 -16.86
N GLY A 88 11.09 5.68 -15.64
CA GLY A 88 11.57 5.05 -14.42
C GLY A 88 11.54 5.99 -13.23
N ILE A 89 11.73 5.42 -12.04
CA ILE A 89 11.89 6.14 -10.78
C ILE A 89 13.31 5.81 -10.29
N ILE A 90 14.17 6.81 -10.16
CA ILE A 90 15.57 6.63 -9.73
C ILE A 90 15.71 6.73 -8.21
N ALA A 91 16.85 6.28 -7.69
CA ALA A 91 17.22 6.43 -6.28
C ALA A 91 17.04 7.87 -5.79
N GLY A 92 16.41 8.02 -4.62
CA GLY A 92 16.07 9.30 -3.99
C GLY A 92 14.75 9.90 -4.44
N ASP A 93 14.15 9.39 -5.51
CA ASP A 93 12.89 9.92 -6.06
C ASP A 93 11.66 9.14 -5.59
N ILE A 94 10.50 9.76 -5.76
CA ILE A 94 9.18 9.22 -5.43
C ILE A 94 8.35 9.11 -6.72
N GLY A 95 7.76 7.95 -6.90
CA GLY A 95 6.82 7.71 -7.97
C GLY A 95 5.71 6.76 -7.56
N ALA A 96 4.91 6.32 -8.51
CA ALA A 96 3.86 5.37 -8.26
C ALA A 96 3.84 4.26 -9.30
N VAL A 97 3.38 3.08 -8.89
CA VAL A 97 3.19 1.91 -9.74
C VAL A 97 1.79 1.35 -9.52
N ALA A 98 1.10 1.04 -10.60
CA ALA A 98 -0.23 0.45 -10.54
C ALA A 98 -0.19 -1.07 -10.54
N LYS A 99 -1.26 -1.67 -9.98
CA LYS A 99 -1.56 -3.11 -10.13
C LYS A 99 -0.57 -4.07 -9.47
N LEU A 100 0.18 -3.65 -8.46
CA LEU A 100 0.94 -4.58 -7.64
C LEU A 100 -0.02 -5.53 -6.91
N VAL A 101 0.29 -6.82 -6.89
CA VAL A 101 -0.62 -7.87 -6.40
C VAL A 101 -0.45 -8.10 -4.91
N SER A 102 0.76 -8.47 -4.47
CA SER A 102 1.06 -8.84 -3.09
C SER A 102 1.56 -7.67 -2.24
N ALA A 103 2.10 -6.62 -2.87
CA ALA A 103 2.70 -5.50 -2.18
C ALA A 103 1.69 -4.68 -1.39
N LYS A 104 2.04 -4.32 -0.15
CA LYS A 104 1.27 -3.50 0.78
C LYS A 104 2.10 -2.33 1.26
N THR A 105 1.45 -1.34 1.87
CA THR A 105 2.14 -0.24 2.56
C THR A 105 3.05 -0.79 3.65
N GLY A 106 4.31 -0.40 3.64
CA GLY A 106 5.37 -0.90 4.50
C GLY A 106 6.25 -1.99 3.88
N ASP A 107 5.90 -2.51 2.69
CA ASP A 107 6.73 -3.51 2.00
C ASP A 107 7.91 -2.89 1.28
N THR A 108 8.98 -3.69 1.14
CA THR A 108 10.14 -3.38 0.29
C THR A 108 10.09 -4.26 -0.94
N LEU A 109 10.23 -3.65 -2.11
CA LEU A 109 10.43 -4.31 -3.40
C LEU A 109 11.90 -4.17 -3.77
N CYS A 110 12.56 -5.27 -4.07
CA CYS A 110 14.00 -5.29 -4.32
C CYS A 110 14.39 -6.28 -5.41
N ASP A 111 15.62 -6.14 -5.90
CA ASP A 111 16.22 -7.13 -6.79
C ASP A 111 16.31 -8.49 -6.12
N ALA A 112 16.06 -9.56 -6.89
CA ALA A 112 16.16 -10.93 -6.42
C ALA A 112 17.59 -11.32 -5.96
N GLU A 113 18.59 -10.65 -6.52
CA GLU A 113 20.01 -10.89 -6.17
C GLU A 113 20.40 -10.28 -4.82
N ARG A 114 19.67 -9.23 -4.37
CA ARG A 114 19.89 -8.57 -3.08
C ARG A 114 18.54 -8.33 -2.38
N VAL A 115 18.01 -9.36 -1.73
CA VAL A 115 16.78 -9.23 -0.96
C VAL A 115 17.07 -8.47 0.33
N VAL A 116 16.48 -7.29 0.45
CA VAL A 116 16.61 -6.40 1.62
C VAL A 116 15.25 -5.92 2.09
N LYS A 117 15.11 -5.70 3.39
CA LYS A 117 13.89 -5.25 4.03
C LYS A 117 14.13 -3.95 4.79
N LEU A 118 13.42 -2.90 4.38
CA LEU A 118 13.39 -1.64 5.12
C LEU A 118 12.45 -1.74 6.32
N PRO A 119 12.68 -0.97 7.40
CA PRO A 119 11.80 -0.96 8.56
C PRO A 119 10.37 -0.61 8.17
N ALA A 120 9.44 -1.51 8.48
CA ALA A 120 8.02 -1.27 8.26
C ALA A 120 7.42 -0.46 9.42
N PRO A 121 6.45 0.44 9.17
CA PRO A 121 5.76 1.16 10.23
C PRO A 121 4.86 0.20 11.01
N VAL A 122 4.76 0.44 12.31
CA VAL A 122 3.80 -0.26 13.18
C VAL A 122 2.51 0.54 13.19
N PHE A 123 1.48 0.03 12.56
CA PHE A 123 0.17 0.66 12.55
C PHE A 123 -0.60 0.36 13.85
N PRO A 124 -1.33 1.35 14.42
CA PRO A 124 -2.20 1.10 15.56
C PRO A 124 -3.32 0.14 15.20
N LYS A 125 -3.70 -0.70 16.16
CA LYS A 125 -4.82 -1.62 15.99
C LYS A 125 -6.15 -0.88 16.15
N PRO A 126 -7.25 -1.34 15.51
CA PRO A 126 -8.58 -0.82 15.74
C PRO A 126 -8.95 -0.84 17.23
N SER A 127 -9.62 0.20 17.70
CA SER A 127 -10.09 0.35 19.09
C SER A 127 -11.61 0.44 19.21
N LEU A 128 -12.32 0.71 18.10
CA LEU A 128 -13.78 0.75 18.02
C LEU A 128 -14.25 -0.24 16.98
N PHE A 129 -15.21 -1.08 17.34
CA PHE A 129 -15.82 -2.07 16.46
C PHE A 129 -17.33 -1.84 16.38
N MET A 130 -17.89 -1.84 15.17
CA MET A 130 -19.30 -1.64 14.91
C MET A 130 -19.83 -2.64 13.90
N ALA A 131 -21.06 -3.10 14.08
CA ALA A 131 -21.72 -3.97 13.10
C ALA A 131 -22.10 -3.17 11.84
N VAL A 132 -21.88 -3.78 10.69
CA VAL A 132 -22.22 -3.20 9.39
C VAL A 132 -23.62 -3.62 9.00
N THR A 133 -24.50 -2.66 8.83
CA THR A 133 -25.85 -2.89 8.29
C THR A 133 -25.93 -2.41 6.85
N VAL A 134 -26.63 -3.19 6.02
CA VAL A 134 -26.72 -2.94 4.58
C VAL A 134 -27.95 -2.09 4.30
N ALA A 135 -27.76 -0.91 3.70
CA ALA A 135 -28.89 -0.03 3.37
C ALA A 135 -29.80 -0.59 2.27
N LYS A 136 -29.23 -1.39 1.34
CA LYS A 136 -29.99 -2.04 0.26
C LYS A 136 -29.65 -3.52 0.19
N LYS A 137 -30.66 -4.36 0.29
CA LYS A 137 -30.52 -5.82 0.15
C LYS A 137 -29.93 -6.16 -1.23
N GLY A 138 -28.86 -6.96 -1.24
CA GLY A 138 -28.13 -7.37 -2.44
C GLY A 138 -26.82 -6.59 -2.69
N ASP A 139 -26.49 -5.57 -1.88
CA ASP A 139 -25.23 -4.82 -2.00
C ASP A 139 -24.09 -5.41 -1.13
N GLU A 140 -24.33 -6.53 -0.41
CA GLU A 140 -23.36 -7.16 0.51
C GLU A 140 -22.02 -7.47 -0.17
N GLY A 141 -22.06 -8.02 -1.40
CA GLY A 141 -20.85 -8.33 -2.16
C GLY A 141 -20.07 -7.09 -2.61
N LYS A 142 -20.77 -5.99 -2.91
CA LYS A 142 -20.14 -4.71 -3.26
C LYS A 142 -19.50 -4.05 -2.03
N ILE A 143 -20.18 -4.14 -0.87
CA ILE A 143 -19.68 -3.63 0.40
C ILE A 143 -18.38 -4.34 0.76
N SER A 144 -18.37 -5.68 0.75
CA SER A 144 -17.17 -6.47 1.06
C SER A 144 -16.01 -6.15 0.14
N SER A 145 -16.26 -6.03 -1.18
CA SER A 145 -15.23 -5.66 -2.15
C SER A 145 -14.71 -4.24 -1.96
N ALA A 146 -15.58 -3.29 -1.63
CA ALA A 146 -15.20 -1.90 -1.38
C ALA A 146 -14.40 -1.77 -0.07
N LEU A 147 -14.81 -2.46 1.00
CA LEU A 147 -14.08 -2.48 2.27
C LEU A 147 -12.71 -3.14 2.13
N ALA A 148 -12.59 -4.24 1.37
CA ALA A 148 -11.30 -4.87 1.08
C ALA A 148 -10.32 -3.88 0.42
N ARG A 149 -10.78 -3.07 -0.54
CA ARG A 149 -9.98 -2.01 -1.17
C ARG A 149 -9.61 -0.89 -0.21
N LEU A 150 -10.51 -0.51 0.71
CA LEU A 150 -10.21 0.50 1.73
C LEU A 150 -9.20 -0.01 2.75
N MET A 151 -9.21 -1.30 3.11
CA MET A 151 -8.20 -1.91 3.97
C MET A 151 -6.82 -1.98 3.31
N GLU A 152 -6.74 -2.08 1.98
CA GLU A 152 -5.46 -1.91 1.27
C GLU A 152 -4.91 -0.48 1.35
N GLU A 153 -5.81 0.52 1.38
CA GLU A 153 -5.48 1.95 1.52
C GLU A 153 -5.15 2.32 2.98
N ASP A 154 -5.84 1.70 3.93
CA ASP A 154 -5.75 2.01 5.36
C ASP A 154 -5.52 0.75 6.20
N PRO A 155 -4.26 0.48 6.59
CA PRO A 155 -3.91 -0.69 7.40
C PRO A 155 -4.45 -0.67 8.83
N THR A 156 -5.03 0.45 9.29
CA THR A 156 -5.65 0.58 10.62
C THR A 156 -7.11 0.18 10.64
N LEU A 157 -7.68 -0.14 9.48
CA LEU A 157 -9.04 -0.60 9.31
C LEU A 157 -9.09 -2.13 9.31
N SER A 158 -10.06 -2.71 10.00
CA SER A 158 -10.36 -4.14 9.93
C SER A 158 -11.80 -4.38 9.49
N TYR A 159 -12.04 -5.51 8.84
CA TYR A 159 -13.39 -5.96 8.47
C TYR A 159 -13.41 -7.48 8.52
N GLU A 160 -14.32 -8.01 9.31
CA GLU A 160 -14.43 -9.44 9.55
C GLU A 160 -15.89 -9.88 9.73
N ASN A 161 -16.15 -11.16 9.52
CA ASN A 161 -17.42 -11.76 9.88
C ASN A 161 -17.31 -12.38 11.27
N ASN A 162 -18.08 -11.86 12.23
CA ASN A 162 -18.11 -12.41 13.58
C ASN A 162 -18.85 -13.76 13.54
N ALA A 163 -18.15 -14.84 13.89
CA ALA A 163 -18.68 -16.20 13.83
C ALA A 163 -19.80 -16.48 14.83
N GLU A 164 -19.84 -15.75 15.94
CA GLU A 164 -20.84 -15.93 17.00
C GLU A 164 -22.17 -15.22 16.68
N THR A 165 -22.05 -13.95 16.23
CA THR A 165 -23.25 -13.13 15.94
C THR A 165 -23.68 -13.18 14.50
N HIS A 166 -22.87 -13.78 13.60
CA HIS A 166 -23.04 -13.77 12.15
C HIS A 166 -23.16 -12.37 11.53
N GLN A 167 -22.64 -11.38 12.24
CA GLN A 167 -22.60 -9.99 11.79
C GLN A 167 -21.27 -9.67 11.11
N GLN A 168 -21.34 -8.84 10.11
CA GLN A 168 -20.15 -8.21 9.54
C GLN A 168 -19.74 -7.04 10.42
N VAL A 169 -18.50 -7.05 10.91
CA VAL A 169 -18.00 -6.06 11.85
C VAL A 169 -16.84 -5.29 11.21
N ILE A 170 -16.91 -3.97 11.32
CA ILE A 170 -15.82 -3.07 10.92
C ILE A 170 -15.14 -2.54 12.17
N GLY A 171 -13.81 -2.55 12.17
CA GLY A 171 -12.98 -1.97 13.23
C GLY A 171 -12.20 -0.77 12.73
N GLY A 172 -12.14 0.28 13.54
CA GLY A 172 -11.39 1.50 13.25
C GLY A 172 -10.82 2.14 14.52
N LEU A 173 -10.10 3.26 14.35
CA LEU A 173 -9.45 3.97 15.45
C LEU A 173 -10.44 4.79 16.32
N GLY A 174 -11.68 4.97 15.86
CA GLY A 174 -12.71 5.73 16.56
C GLY A 174 -13.86 6.12 15.64
N GLU A 175 -14.88 6.79 16.18
CA GLU A 175 -16.10 7.17 15.44
C GLU A 175 -15.81 8.02 14.20
N GLN A 176 -14.99 9.06 14.34
CA GLN A 176 -14.63 9.92 13.19
C GLN A 176 -13.92 9.15 12.08
N HIS A 177 -13.09 8.16 12.44
CA HIS A 177 -12.46 7.31 11.45
C HIS A 177 -13.49 6.50 10.66
N LEU A 178 -14.44 5.85 11.36
CA LEU A 178 -15.50 5.07 10.73
C LEU A 178 -16.47 5.95 9.92
N ASP A 179 -16.73 7.18 10.33
CA ASP A 179 -17.50 8.15 9.54
C ASP A 179 -16.80 8.53 8.23
N VAL A 180 -15.47 8.71 8.26
CA VAL A 180 -14.67 8.92 7.06
C VAL A 180 -14.74 7.70 6.14
N VAL A 181 -14.70 6.50 6.68
CA VAL A 181 -14.85 5.24 5.91
C VAL A 181 -16.22 5.18 5.24
N LYS A 182 -17.31 5.49 5.96
CA LYS A 182 -18.68 5.60 5.37
C LYS A 182 -18.73 6.59 4.22
N ALA A 183 -18.14 7.78 4.42
CA ALA A 183 -18.08 8.79 3.38
C ALA A 183 -17.28 8.33 2.15
N LYS A 184 -16.15 7.64 2.35
CA LYS A 184 -15.37 7.05 1.26
C LYS A 184 -16.13 5.96 0.51
N LEU A 185 -16.83 5.06 1.21
CA LEU A 185 -17.68 4.03 0.61
C LEU A 185 -18.75 4.66 -0.30
N LYS A 186 -19.44 5.68 0.19
CA LYS A 186 -20.45 6.39 -0.58
C LYS A 186 -19.86 7.12 -1.80
N ASN A 187 -18.80 7.90 -1.58
CA ASN A 187 -18.26 8.81 -2.61
C ASN A 187 -17.39 8.10 -3.66
N LYS A 188 -16.62 7.08 -3.26
CA LYS A 188 -15.72 6.35 -4.17
C LYS A 188 -16.39 5.13 -4.81
N PHE A 189 -17.23 4.41 -4.07
CA PHE A 189 -17.77 3.11 -4.47
C PHE A 189 -19.29 3.10 -4.67
N GLY A 190 -19.97 4.19 -4.34
CA GLY A 190 -21.43 4.30 -4.50
C GLY A 190 -22.22 3.37 -3.56
N VAL A 191 -21.63 3.00 -2.42
CA VAL A 191 -22.20 2.06 -1.46
C VAL A 191 -22.50 2.74 -0.14
N GLU A 192 -23.70 2.54 0.40
CA GLU A 192 -24.11 3.09 1.69
C GLU A 192 -24.24 1.98 2.74
N ILE A 193 -23.68 2.22 3.93
CA ILE A 193 -23.77 1.34 5.10
C ILE A 193 -24.28 2.08 6.32
N GLY A 194 -25.01 1.36 7.19
CA GLY A 194 -25.25 1.74 8.57
C GLY A 194 -24.16 1.14 9.47
N LEU A 195 -23.91 1.76 10.61
CA LEU A 195 -23.03 1.26 11.67
C LEU A 195 -23.81 1.26 13.00
N GLU A 196 -23.77 0.15 13.71
CA GLU A 196 -24.45 -0.09 15.00
C GLU A 196 -23.50 -0.69 16.02
#